data_bcae23e711da5b66b82fcb6ad3ef8683
#
_entry.id   bcae23e711da5b66b82fcb6ad3ef8683
#
_cell.length_a   1.000
_cell.length_b   1.000
_cell.length_c   1.000
_cell.angle_alpha   90.00
_cell.angle_beta   90.00
_cell.angle_gamma   90.00
#
_symmetry.space_group_name_H-M   'P 1'
#
loop_
_entity.id
_entity.type
_entity.pdbx_description
1 polymer ?
#
loop_
_entity_poly.entity_id
_entity_poly.type
_entity_poly.pdbx_seq_one_letter_code
_entity_poly.pdbx_strand_id
1 'polypeptide(L)'
;MDDLQRAQSNLGKALARSKAGEDKVLMAQVRERGEQFAQLLNGLIRMGRVHAPDNHAFDQPVVDLNRTLEALSTLVGSVQLVTVEDQVYLNDVRMKVPANQNHDLGSELQKHNVGGITFHGELSPDQLRKLVGLLGQRPAPEHPRNAITLALRRENIKNVELLGIYRFRLAEDEGSGGDALSVIKRVVRQVEDTWDNLAAGRQANVLALRRLVVDLINVGPASELVWIAELPNASPHGWHAFKVTQLVLLMAQAVGLAPALQQDFGVAALTHDVGYAAPSQTGPSFDGHPMTGARALLRQLGFHEAKVRRAFGAMYHHAELDNSGRRTPLVGRILRVAEDYETMIRPSGGGMTPPDALGRLAAGANKHYDAVLVQSLINVLGQYPPGTFLGLEDGRIVKSCSCVRSPELFAKPRAVVIREADGSAPTHRELIDLATEGKIRSALRPKH
;
A
#
# COMPACT_ATOMS: atom_id res chain seq x y z
N MET A 1 -12.48 -15.18 26.28
CA MET A 1 -11.27 -16.03 26.25
C MET A 1 -11.36 -17.15 25.21
N ASP A 2 -12.55 -17.64 24.88
CA ASP A 2 -12.73 -18.75 23.91
C ASP A 2 -12.41 -18.42 22.44
N ASP A 3 -12.68 -17.20 21.99
CA ASP A 3 -12.46 -16.83 20.58
C ASP A 3 -10.97 -16.70 20.21
N LEU A 4 -10.15 -16.27 21.16
CA LEU A 4 -8.69 -16.18 20.98
C LEU A 4 -8.05 -17.58 20.93
N GLN A 5 -8.53 -18.51 21.75
CA GLN A 5 -8.06 -19.90 21.77
C GLN A 5 -8.51 -20.67 20.53
N ARG A 6 -9.73 -20.42 20.03
CA ARG A 6 -10.21 -20.98 18.75
C ARG A 6 -9.41 -20.45 17.56
N ALA A 7 -9.13 -19.15 17.53
CA ALA A 7 -8.29 -18.54 16.51
C ALA A 7 -6.86 -19.10 16.53
N GLN A 8 -6.25 -19.28 17.70
CA GLN A 8 -4.94 -19.92 17.86
C GLN A 8 -4.92 -21.40 17.48
N SER A 9 -5.97 -22.16 17.81
CA SER A 9 -6.11 -23.56 17.43
C SER A 9 -6.25 -23.73 15.91
N ASN A 10 -7.05 -22.86 15.27
CA ASN A 10 -7.22 -22.85 13.81
C ASN A 10 -5.94 -22.42 13.10
N LEU A 11 -5.20 -21.46 13.67
CA LEU A 11 -3.88 -21.04 13.19
C LEU A 11 -2.86 -22.19 13.28
N GLY A 12 -2.84 -22.93 14.39
CA GLY A 12 -1.98 -24.11 14.58
C GLY A 12 -2.27 -25.22 13.57
N LYS A 13 -3.55 -25.47 13.29
CA LYS A 13 -4.01 -26.46 12.30
C LYS A 13 -3.66 -26.03 10.86
N ALA A 14 -3.82 -24.75 10.53
CA ALA A 14 -3.44 -24.20 9.23
C ALA A 14 -1.91 -24.27 9.00
N LEU A 15 -1.11 -23.96 10.03
CA LEU A 15 0.35 -24.06 10.00
C LEU A 15 0.84 -25.51 9.86
N ALA A 16 0.17 -26.47 10.48
CA ALA A 16 0.49 -27.88 10.35
C ALA A 16 0.18 -28.43 8.93
N ARG A 17 -0.91 -27.95 8.32
CA ARG A 17 -1.33 -28.30 6.94
C ARG A 17 -0.42 -27.65 5.88
N SER A 18 0.04 -26.43 6.12
CA SER A 18 0.99 -25.70 5.26
C SER A 18 2.32 -26.46 5.06
N LYS A 19 2.77 -27.18 6.09
CA LYS A 19 3.99 -28.02 6.02
C LYS A 19 3.83 -29.27 5.16
N ALA A 20 2.60 -29.67 4.83
CA ALA A 20 2.29 -30.95 4.17
C ALA A 20 2.03 -30.85 2.65
N GLY A 21 2.22 -29.67 2.01
CA GLY A 21 1.94 -29.49 0.58
C GLY A 21 0.44 -29.30 0.23
N GLU A 22 -0.41 -29.19 1.25
CA GLU A 22 -1.86 -29.01 1.11
C GLU A 22 -2.25 -27.56 0.71
N ASP A 23 -1.31 -26.62 0.63
CA ASP A 23 -1.56 -25.21 0.36
C ASP A 23 -2.20 -24.93 -1.00
N LYS A 24 -1.87 -25.71 -2.04
CA LYS A 24 -2.50 -25.54 -3.35
C LYS A 24 -3.98 -25.90 -3.32
N VAL A 25 -4.33 -26.92 -2.56
CA VAL A 25 -5.72 -27.39 -2.40
C VAL A 25 -6.52 -26.38 -1.58
N LEU A 26 -5.94 -25.87 -0.48
CA LEU A 26 -6.55 -24.85 0.35
C LEU A 26 -6.82 -23.54 -0.43
N MET A 27 -5.84 -23.09 -1.21
CA MET A 27 -6.00 -21.87 -2.03
C MET A 27 -7.02 -22.06 -3.16
N ALA A 28 -7.10 -23.25 -3.75
CA ALA A 28 -8.14 -23.57 -4.72
C ALA A 28 -9.51 -23.54 -4.05
N GLN A 29 -9.67 -24.11 -2.87
CA GLN A 29 -10.91 -24.10 -2.10
C GLN A 29 -11.32 -22.67 -1.68
N VAL A 30 -10.39 -21.85 -1.20
CA VAL A 30 -10.67 -20.44 -0.83
C VAL A 30 -11.12 -19.66 -2.07
N ARG A 31 -10.48 -19.86 -3.21
CA ARG A 31 -10.86 -19.19 -4.45
C ARG A 31 -12.24 -19.64 -4.93
N GLU A 32 -12.46 -20.94 -5.06
CA GLU A 32 -13.75 -21.50 -5.51
C GLU A 32 -14.91 -21.03 -4.63
N ARG A 33 -14.77 -21.16 -3.31
CA ARG A 33 -15.80 -20.71 -2.35
C ARG A 33 -15.94 -19.20 -2.31
N GLY A 34 -14.85 -18.46 -2.48
CA GLY A 34 -14.86 -17.00 -2.57
C GLY A 34 -15.59 -16.48 -3.80
N GLU A 35 -15.38 -17.12 -4.95
CA GLU A 35 -16.09 -16.82 -6.18
C GLU A 35 -17.59 -17.14 -6.02
N GLN A 36 -17.93 -18.29 -5.46
CA GLN A 36 -19.32 -18.66 -5.14
C GLN A 36 -19.97 -17.66 -4.16
N PHE A 37 -19.26 -17.28 -3.11
CA PHE A 37 -19.73 -16.28 -2.12
C PHE A 37 -20.04 -14.94 -2.78
N ALA A 38 -19.13 -14.43 -3.62
CA ALA A 38 -19.30 -13.16 -4.30
C ALA A 38 -20.49 -13.19 -5.28
N GLN A 39 -20.70 -14.32 -5.97
CA GLN A 39 -21.83 -14.53 -6.89
C GLN A 39 -23.17 -14.56 -6.14
N LEU A 40 -23.26 -15.33 -5.04
CA LEU A 40 -24.46 -15.42 -4.22
C LEU A 40 -24.80 -14.06 -3.60
N LEU A 41 -23.82 -13.36 -3.06
CA LEU A 41 -24.01 -12.04 -2.48
C LEU A 41 -24.54 -11.04 -3.52
N ASN A 42 -23.93 -11.01 -4.70
CA ASN A 42 -24.38 -10.14 -5.80
C ASN A 42 -25.83 -10.47 -6.22
N GLY A 43 -26.12 -11.76 -6.41
CA GLY A 43 -27.47 -12.22 -6.76
C GLY A 43 -28.54 -11.80 -5.74
N LEU A 44 -28.23 -11.95 -4.45
CA LEU A 44 -29.13 -11.58 -3.36
C LEU A 44 -29.32 -10.05 -3.25
N ILE A 45 -28.28 -9.25 -3.41
CA ILE A 45 -28.39 -7.77 -3.42
C ILE A 45 -29.33 -7.34 -4.57
N ARG A 46 -29.16 -7.91 -5.75
CA ARG A 46 -30.03 -7.62 -6.90
C ARG A 46 -31.48 -8.07 -6.67
N MET A 47 -31.67 -9.23 -6.04
CA MET A 47 -32.99 -9.71 -5.66
C MET A 47 -33.68 -8.76 -4.68
N GLY A 48 -32.93 -8.18 -3.74
CA GLY A 48 -33.41 -7.19 -2.77
C GLY A 48 -33.91 -5.86 -3.36
N ARG A 49 -33.68 -5.62 -4.66
CA ARG A 49 -34.24 -4.49 -5.39
C ARG A 49 -35.66 -4.73 -5.91
N VAL A 50 -35.97 -5.98 -6.16
CA VAL A 50 -37.21 -6.37 -6.82
C VAL A 50 -38.21 -6.93 -5.80
N HIS A 51 -37.71 -7.58 -4.78
CA HIS A 51 -38.49 -8.26 -3.77
C HIS A 51 -38.19 -7.72 -2.37
N ALA A 52 -39.21 -7.67 -1.52
CA ALA A 52 -39.04 -7.38 -0.10
C ALA A 52 -38.22 -8.49 0.59
N PRO A 53 -37.42 -8.18 1.62
CA PRO A 53 -36.53 -9.16 2.26
C PRO A 53 -37.25 -10.36 2.89
N ASP A 54 -38.54 -10.23 3.22
CA ASP A 54 -39.41 -11.30 3.78
C ASP A 54 -39.97 -12.25 2.73
N ASN A 55 -39.69 -12.02 1.44
CA ASN A 55 -40.14 -12.90 0.35
C ASN A 55 -39.44 -14.26 0.43
N HIS A 56 -40.22 -15.36 0.30
CA HIS A 56 -39.73 -16.74 0.31
C HIS A 56 -38.64 -17.02 -0.77
N ALA A 57 -38.56 -16.21 -1.81
CA ALA A 57 -37.47 -16.31 -2.81
C ALA A 57 -36.07 -16.17 -2.22
N PHE A 58 -35.95 -15.53 -1.03
CA PHE A 58 -34.67 -15.39 -0.31
C PHE A 58 -34.27 -16.61 0.50
N ASP A 59 -35.20 -17.50 0.86
CA ASP A 59 -34.97 -18.54 1.88
C ASP A 59 -33.76 -19.42 1.52
N GLN A 60 -33.80 -20.08 0.38
CA GLN A 60 -32.70 -20.97 -0.03
C GLN A 60 -31.41 -20.21 -0.37
N PRO A 61 -31.41 -19.12 -1.17
CA PRO A 61 -30.19 -18.38 -1.46
C PRO A 61 -29.48 -17.80 -0.26
N VAL A 62 -30.21 -17.36 0.78
CA VAL A 62 -29.61 -16.87 2.03
C VAL A 62 -28.95 -18.01 2.82
N VAL A 63 -29.57 -19.19 2.86
CA VAL A 63 -28.99 -20.39 3.50
C VAL A 63 -27.71 -20.81 2.76
N ASP A 64 -27.70 -20.77 1.44
CA ASP A 64 -26.52 -21.12 0.65
C ASP A 64 -25.39 -20.09 0.83
N LEU A 65 -25.71 -18.78 0.90
CA LEU A 65 -24.74 -17.72 1.23
C LEU A 65 -24.15 -17.95 2.63
N ASN A 66 -25.02 -18.24 3.62
CA ASN A 66 -24.56 -18.49 4.99
C ASN A 66 -23.61 -19.68 5.07
N ARG A 67 -23.97 -20.80 4.46
CA ARG A 67 -23.13 -22.01 4.40
C ARG A 67 -21.77 -21.73 3.76
N THR A 68 -21.76 -20.91 2.69
CA THR A 68 -20.50 -20.53 2.01
C THR A 68 -19.66 -19.62 2.89
N LEU A 69 -20.28 -18.67 3.61
CA LEU A 69 -19.60 -17.80 4.57
C LEU A 69 -18.97 -18.58 5.74
N GLU A 70 -19.74 -19.52 6.33
CA GLU A 70 -19.26 -20.41 7.40
C GLU A 70 -18.06 -21.24 6.96
N ALA A 71 -18.15 -21.83 5.75
CA ALA A 71 -17.07 -22.60 5.17
C ALA A 71 -15.81 -21.75 4.90
N LEU A 72 -15.96 -20.51 4.43
CA LEU A 72 -14.85 -19.56 4.29
C LEU A 72 -14.29 -19.15 5.65
N SER A 73 -15.14 -18.82 6.63
CA SER A 73 -14.72 -18.45 7.98
C SER A 73 -13.92 -19.56 8.67
N THR A 74 -14.29 -20.81 8.42
CA THR A 74 -13.54 -21.98 8.91
C THR A 74 -12.13 -22.07 8.29
N LEU A 75 -11.99 -21.68 7.00
CA LEU A 75 -10.72 -21.73 6.28
C LEU A 75 -9.78 -20.55 6.61
N VAL A 76 -10.36 -19.34 6.70
CA VAL A 76 -9.57 -18.09 6.74
C VAL A 76 -9.80 -17.24 8.02
N GLY A 77 -10.70 -17.64 8.90
CA GLY A 77 -11.08 -16.88 10.09
C GLY A 77 -12.09 -15.79 9.75
N SER A 78 -11.69 -14.55 9.68
CA SER A 78 -12.55 -13.46 9.22
C SER A 78 -12.57 -13.39 7.69
N VAL A 79 -13.74 -13.13 7.11
CA VAL A 79 -13.92 -13.03 5.66
C VAL A 79 -14.03 -11.54 5.28
N GLN A 80 -13.09 -11.05 4.50
CA GLN A 80 -13.11 -9.69 4.00
C GLN A 80 -13.21 -9.68 2.48
N LEU A 81 -14.31 -9.14 1.97
CA LEU A 81 -14.55 -8.94 0.55
C LEU A 81 -14.33 -7.46 0.24
N VAL A 82 -13.48 -7.16 -0.73
CA VAL A 82 -13.16 -5.78 -1.16
C VAL A 82 -13.28 -5.69 -2.68
N THR A 83 -13.87 -4.61 -3.15
CA THR A 83 -13.91 -4.27 -4.56
C THR A 83 -12.98 -3.09 -4.83
N VAL A 84 -12.01 -3.27 -5.72
CA VAL A 84 -11.08 -2.22 -6.16
C VAL A 84 -11.16 -2.17 -7.67
N GLU A 85 -11.62 -1.07 -8.21
CA GLU A 85 -12.00 -0.97 -9.62
C GLU A 85 -12.96 -2.12 -10.00
N ASP A 86 -12.72 -2.79 -11.11
CA ASP A 86 -13.54 -3.93 -11.55
C ASP A 86 -13.05 -5.28 -11.00
N GLN A 87 -12.27 -5.27 -9.92
CA GLN A 87 -11.71 -6.48 -9.33
C GLN A 87 -12.29 -6.75 -7.95
N VAL A 88 -12.61 -8.02 -7.69
CA VAL A 88 -13.06 -8.52 -6.39
C VAL A 88 -11.92 -9.25 -5.71
N TYR A 89 -11.65 -8.93 -4.46
CA TYR A 89 -10.66 -9.57 -3.60
C TYR A 89 -11.35 -10.15 -2.37
N LEU A 90 -10.96 -11.35 -1.98
CA LEU A 90 -11.37 -11.97 -0.72
C LEU A 90 -10.10 -12.31 0.07
N ASN A 91 -9.94 -11.70 1.23
CA ASN A 91 -8.76 -11.85 2.09
C ASN A 91 -7.43 -11.79 1.30
N ASP A 92 -7.23 -10.76 0.48
CA ASP A 92 -6.09 -10.55 -0.42
C ASP A 92 -6.01 -11.49 -1.64
N VAL A 93 -6.88 -12.48 -1.75
CA VAL A 93 -6.93 -13.36 -2.91
C VAL A 93 -7.81 -12.72 -3.98
N ARG A 94 -7.22 -12.47 -5.16
CA ARG A 94 -8.00 -12.00 -6.31
C ARG A 94 -8.92 -13.10 -6.80
N MET A 95 -10.21 -12.79 -6.88
CA MET A 95 -11.21 -13.70 -7.42
C MET A 95 -11.18 -13.66 -8.96
N LYS A 96 -11.23 -14.83 -9.58
CA LYS A 96 -11.40 -14.95 -11.04
C LYS A 96 -12.91 -14.99 -11.34
N VAL A 97 -13.60 -13.88 -11.10
CA VAL A 97 -15.00 -13.75 -11.49
C VAL A 97 -15.04 -13.21 -12.92
N PRO A 98 -15.89 -13.71 -13.83
CA PRO A 98 -16.05 -13.15 -15.17
C PRO A 98 -16.26 -11.63 -15.11
N ALA A 99 -15.63 -10.87 -16.00
CA ALA A 99 -15.59 -9.41 -15.96
C ALA A 99 -16.98 -8.76 -15.77
N ASN A 100 -18.01 -9.32 -16.40
CA ASN A 100 -19.39 -8.83 -16.30
C ASN A 100 -20.03 -9.00 -14.92
N GLN A 101 -19.58 -10.00 -14.13
CA GLN A 101 -20.10 -10.25 -12.78
C GLN A 101 -19.34 -9.45 -11.71
N ASN A 102 -18.06 -9.17 -11.91
CA ASN A 102 -17.26 -8.34 -11.04
C ASN A 102 -17.77 -6.90 -11.02
N HIS A 103 -18.05 -6.36 -12.22
CA HIS A 103 -18.56 -4.99 -12.36
C HIS A 103 -19.90 -4.83 -11.67
N ASP A 104 -20.76 -5.84 -11.76
CA ASP A 104 -22.09 -5.81 -11.12
C ASP A 104 -22.00 -5.70 -9.59
N LEU A 105 -21.19 -6.50 -8.90
CA LEU A 105 -21.07 -6.46 -7.44
C LEU A 105 -20.41 -5.14 -6.98
N GLY A 106 -19.35 -4.72 -7.65
CA GLY A 106 -18.68 -3.45 -7.37
C GLY A 106 -19.61 -2.26 -7.50
N SER A 107 -20.35 -2.17 -8.60
CA SER A 107 -21.33 -1.10 -8.83
C SER A 107 -22.48 -1.13 -7.84
N GLU A 108 -22.92 -2.32 -7.40
CA GLU A 108 -23.95 -2.43 -6.35
C GLU A 108 -23.49 -1.84 -5.02
N LEU A 109 -22.31 -2.23 -4.57
CA LEU A 109 -21.73 -1.73 -3.33
C LEU A 109 -21.41 -0.22 -3.42
N GLN A 110 -20.91 0.24 -4.55
CA GLN A 110 -20.56 1.64 -4.78
C GLN A 110 -21.76 2.59 -4.66
N LYS A 111 -22.97 2.17 -5.01
CA LYS A 111 -24.18 2.96 -4.82
C LYS A 111 -24.38 3.40 -3.37
N HIS A 112 -23.98 2.56 -2.44
CA HIS A 112 -24.05 2.80 -1.00
C HIS A 112 -22.78 3.43 -0.42
N ASN A 113 -21.83 3.85 -1.27
CA ASN A 113 -20.49 4.30 -0.85
C ASN A 113 -19.74 3.22 -0.04
N VAL A 114 -19.95 1.94 -0.40
CA VAL A 114 -19.33 0.76 0.17
C VAL A 114 -18.33 0.20 -0.84
N GLY A 115 -17.06 0.08 -0.44
CA GLY A 115 -15.99 -0.52 -1.23
C GLY A 115 -15.62 -1.93 -0.79
N GLY A 116 -16.24 -2.42 0.28
CA GLY A 116 -16.03 -3.77 0.78
C GLY A 116 -16.80 -4.06 2.05
N ILE A 117 -16.84 -5.33 2.42
CA ILE A 117 -17.54 -5.84 3.59
C ILE A 117 -16.62 -6.81 4.32
N THR A 118 -16.43 -6.60 5.62
CA THR A 118 -15.75 -7.58 6.50
C THR A 118 -16.75 -8.29 7.38
N PHE A 119 -16.66 -9.60 7.40
CA PHE A 119 -17.45 -10.48 8.25
C PHE A 119 -16.56 -11.03 9.37
N HIS A 120 -16.86 -10.66 10.60
CA HIS A 120 -16.13 -11.05 11.80
C HIS A 120 -16.87 -12.21 12.51
N GLY A 121 -16.67 -13.43 12.02
CA GLY A 121 -17.30 -14.62 12.57
C GLY A 121 -18.65 -14.98 11.92
N GLU A 122 -19.42 -15.81 12.62
CA GLU A 122 -20.68 -16.36 12.12
C GLU A 122 -21.82 -15.33 12.13
N LEU A 123 -22.65 -15.37 11.11
CA LEU A 123 -23.90 -14.62 11.00
C LEU A 123 -25.05 -15.61 10.87
N SER A 124 -26.20 -15.29 11.46
CA SER A 124 -27.41 -16.07 11.19
C SER A 124 -27.97 -15.77 9.79
N PRO A 125 -28.74 -16.69 9.19
CA PRO A 125 -29.46 -16.43 7.95
C PRO A 125 -30.29 -15.14 7.99
N ASP A 126 -30.97 -14.87 9.12
CA ASP A 126 -31.74 -13.64 9.29
C ASP A 126 -30.88 -12.37 9.28
N GLN A 127 -29.71 -12.42 9.89
CA GLN A 127 -28.76 -11.30 9.86
C GLN A 127 -28.23 -11.04 8.45
N LEU A 128 -27.91 -12.10 7.70
CA LEU A 128 -27.52 -12.00 6.29
C LEU A 128 -28.66 -11.45 5.43
N ARG A 129 -29.90 -11.92 5.65
CA ARG A 129 -31.10 -11.44 4.96
C ARG A 129 -31.28 -9.93 5.17
N LYS A 130 -31.11 -9.44 6.40
CA LYS A 130 -31.19 -8.00 6.74
C LYS A 130 -30.09 -7.21 6.04
N LEU A 131 -28.84 -7.68 6.10
CA LEU A 131 -27.72 -7.03 5.42
C LEU A 131 -27.99 -6.89 3.90
N VAL A 132 -28.38 -7.98 3.26
CA VAL A 132 -28.68 -8.00 1.83
C VAL A 132 -29.86 -7.09 1.48
N GLY A 133 -30.90 -7.10 2.32
CA GLY A 133 -32.06 -6.23 2.18
C GLY A 133 -31.65 -4.75 2.23
N LEU A 134 -30.78 -4.35 3.16
CA LEU A 134 -30.26 -2.98 3.26
C LEU A 134 -29.43 -2.58 2.03
N LEU A 135 -28.59 -3.49 1.53
CA LEU A 135 -27.77 -3.25 0.33
C LEU A 135 -28.59 -3.26 -0.98
N GLY A 136 -29.76 -3.92 -0.98
CA GLY A 136 -30.70 -3.94 -2.11
C GLY A 136 -31.58 -2.71 -2.21
N GLN A 137 -31.76 -1.92 -1.14
CA GLN A 137 -32.59 -0.72 -1.10
C GLN A 137 -31.96 0.45 -1.89
N ARG A 138 -32.73 1.51 -2.10
CA ARG A 138 -32.18 2.75 -2.62
C ARG A 138 -31.23 3.39 -1.59
N PRO A 139 -30.05 3.85 -2.03
CA PRO A 139 -29.09 4.48 -1.12
C PRO A 139 -29.68 5.75 -0.49
N ALA A 140 -29.37 5.98 0.78
CA ALA A 140 -29.71 7.23 1.44
C ALA A 140 -29.05 8.42 0.73
N PRO A 141 -29.74 9.56 0.62
CA PRO A 141 -29.21 10.73 -0.11
C PRO A 141 -27.94 11.31 0.53
N GLU A 142 -27.85 11.25 1.86
CA GLU A 142 -26.67 11.68 2.61
C GLU A 142 -26.02 10.51 3.34
N HIS A 143 -24.70 10.40 3.22
CA HIS A 143 -23.90 9.37 3.93
C HIS A 143 -24.45 7.93 3.87
N PRO A 144 -24.70 7.37 2.66
CA PRO A 144 -25.41 6.09 2.49
C PRO A 144 -24.78 4.91 3.24
N ARG A 145 -23.45 4.85 3.30
CA ARG A 145 -22.74 3.82 4.09
C ARG A 145 -23.02 3.93 5.59
N ASN A 146 -23.02 5.15 6.14
CA ASN A 146 -23.32 5.39 7.55
C ASN A 146 -24.76 5.00 7.89
N ALA A 147 -25.71 5.25 6.99
CA ALA A 147 -27.09 4.86 7.16
C ALA A 147 -27.23 3.34 7.31
N ILE A 148 -26.57 2.55 6.45
CA ILE A 148 -26.57 1.08 6.57
C ILE A 148 -25.86 0.65 7.86
N THR A 149 -24.71 1.24 8.20
CA THR A 149 -23.98 0.92 9.43
C THR A 149 -24.86 1.15 10.68
N LEU A 150 -25.61 2.24 10.71
CA LEU A 150 -26.54 2.53 11.81
C LEU A 150 -27.72 1.55 11.84
N ALA A 151 -28.25 1.16 10.67
CA ALA A 151 -29.32 0.17 10.57
C ALA A 151 -28.84 -1.20 11.08
N LEU A 152 -27.64 -1.66 10.69
CA LEU A 152 -27.04 -2.89 11.19
C LEU A 152 -26.88 -2.87 12.71
N ARG A 153 -26.42 -1.75 13.28
CA ARG A 153 -26.30 -1.59 14.74
C ARG A 153 -27.65 -1.65 15.47
N ARG A 154 -28.71 -1.05 14.91
CA ARG A 154 -30.07 -1.12 15.46
C ARG A 154 -30.61 -2.55 15.50
N GLU A 155 -30.24 -3.35 14.50
CA GLU A 155 -30.58 -4.78 14.42
C GLU A 155 -29.60 -5.68 15.20
N ASN A 156 -28.74 -5.06 16.03
CA ASN A 156 -27.70 -5.75 16.83
C ASN A 156 -26.74 -6.62 15.99
N ILE A 157 -26.53 -6.28 14.71
CA ILE A 157 -25.55 -6.94 13.82
C ILE A 157 -24.21 -6.22 13.96
N LYS A 158 -23.33 -6.78 14.81
CA LYS A 158 -22.00 -6.21 15.12
C LYS A 158 -20.86 -6.87 14.37
N ASN A 159 -21.12 -8.02 13.77
CA ASN A 159 -20.12 -8.87 13.12
C ASN A 159 -19.90 -8.48 11.65
N VAL A 160 -20.45 -7.34 11.21
CA VAL A 160 -20.30 -6.83 9.85
C VAL A 160 -19.74 -5.43 9.89
N GLU A 161 -18.65 -5.21 9.17
CA GLU A 161 -18.04 -3.90 8.97
C GLU A 161 -18.10 -3.51 7.49
N LEU A 162 -18.62 -2.30 7.20
CA LEU A 162 -18.69 -1.75 5.87
C LEU A 162 -17.51 -0.82 5.61
N LEU A 163 -16.74 -1.14 4.58
CA LEU A 163 -15.54 -0.41 4.17
C LEU A 163 -15.88 0.67 3.15
N GLY A 164 -15.13 1.78 3.16
CA GLY A 164 -15.30 2.86 2.18
C GLY A 164 -14.87 2.47 0.77
N ILE A 165 -15.38 3.19 -0.25
CA ILE A 165 -14.98 2.98 -1.65
C ILE A 165 -13.52 3.38 -1.84
N TYR A 166 -12.79 2.51 -2.56
CA TYR A 166 -11.51 2.83 -3.16
C TYR A 166 -11.75 3.40 -4.56
N ARG A 167 -11.59 4.69 -4.72
CA ARG A 167 -11.55 5.35 -6.04
C ARG A 167 -10.10 5.57 -6.42
N PHE A 168 -9.65 4.96 -7.51
CA PHE A 168 -8.53 5.50 -8.27
C PHE A 168 -8.99 6.83 -8.85
N ARG A 169 -8.44 7.93 -8.38
CA ARG A 169 -8.61 9.21 -9.07
C ARG A 169 -7.52 9.32 -10.12
N LEU A 170 -7.92 9.27 -11.38
CA LEU A 170 -7.15 9.86 -12.46
C LEU A 170 -7.01 11.36 -12.17
N ALA A 171 -5.85 11.93 -12.49
CA ALA A 171 -5.40 13.26 -12.09
C ALA A 171 -6.15 14.44 -12.76
N GLU A 172 -7.47 14.37 -12.93
CA GLU A 172 -8.28 15.44 -13.56
C GLU A 172 -9.29 16.13 -12.65
N ASP A 173 -9.42 15.74 -11.37
CA ASP A 173 -10.27 16.45 -10.42
C ASP A 173 -9.42 17.27 -9.41
N GLU A 174 -9.09 18.48 -9.78
CA GLU A 174 -8.64 19.52 -8.86
C GLU A 174 -9.76 19.81 -7.85
N GLY A 175 -9.72 19.20 -6.65
CA GLY A 175 -10.60 19.68 -5.59
C GLY A 175 -10.94 18.77 -4.41
N SER A 176 -10.50 17.51 -4.34
CA SER A 176 -10.78 16.66 -3.19
C SER A 176 -9.72 15.57 -2.92
N GLY A 177 -8.47 15.85 -3.20
CA GLY A 177 -7.34 15.05 -2.71
C GLY A 177 -7.30 15.16 -1.19
N GLY A 178 -7.37 14.04 -0.47
CA GLY A 178 -6.97 14.07 0.93
C GLY A 178 -5.58 14.71 0.99
N ASP A 179 -5.41 15.71 1.85
CA ASP A 179 -4.16 16.44 2.00
C ASP A 179 -2.98 15.45 1.98
N ALA A 180 -2.00 15.67 1.10
CA ALA A 180 -0.83 14.78 0.93
C ALA A 180 -0.19 14.47 2.29
N LEU A 181 -0.11 15.46 3.17
CA LEU A 181 0.39 15.32 4.53
C LEU A 181 -0.44 14.34 5.36
N SER A 182 -1.77 14.34 5.19
CA SER A 182 -2.66 13.39 5.86
C SER A 182 -2.43 11.95 5.39
N VAL A 183 -2.20 11.75 4.09
CA VAL A 183 -1.85 10.42 3.55
C VAL A 183 -0.52 9.94 4.13
N ILE A 184 0.51 10.80 4.13
CA ILE A 184 1.84 10.48 4.66
C ILE A 184 1.77 10.12 6.15
N LYS A 185 1.04 10.90 6.96
CA LYS A 185 0.83 10.61 8.38
C LYS A 185 0.20 9.23 8.60
N ARG A 186 -0.80 8.87 7.80
CA ARG A 186 -1.44 7.55 7.87
C ARG A 186 -0.49 6.43 7.48
N VAL A 187 0.35 6.64 6.45
CA VAL A 187 1.36 5.65 6.03
C VAL A 187 2.35 5.39 7.15
N VAL A 188 2.96 6.44 7.69
CA VAL A 188 3.95 6.33 8.77
C VAL A 188 3.35 5.59 9.97
N ARG A 189 2.17 6.00 10.44
CA ARG A 189 1.48 5.35 11.54
C ARG A 189 1.17 3.88 11.26
N GLN A 190 0.72 3.53 10.06
CA GLN A 190 0.40 2.14 9.72
C GLN A 190 1.66 1.26 9.66
N VAL A 191 2.82 1.82 9.29
CA VAL A 191 4.10 1.12 9.39
C VAL A 191 4.42 0.84 10.85
N GLU A 192 4.27 1.82 11.75
CA GLU A 192 4.46 1.66 13.19
C GLU A 192 3.54 0.56 13.76
N ASP A 193 2.23 0.64 13.47
CA ASP A 193 1.26 -0.38 13.88
C ASP A 193 1.63 -1.79 13.35
N THR A 194 2.21 -1.85 12.16
CA THR A 194 2.68 -3.11 11.56
C THR A 194 3.88 -3.67 12.31
N TRP A 195 4.83 -2.83 12.68
CA TRP A 195 5.98 -3.22 13.47
C TRP A 195 5.57 -3.71 14.86
N ASP A 196 4.68 -2.99 15.56
CA ASP A 196 4.15 -3.37 16.88
C ASP A 196 3.40 -4.71 16.83
N ASN A 197 2.62 -4.92 15.76
CA ASN A 197 1.93 -6.19 15.57
C ASN A 197 2.91 -7.35 15.38
N LEU A 198 3.92 -7.18 14.54
CA LEU A 198 4.93 -8.21 14.29
C LEU A 198 5.81 -8.47 15.51
N ALA A 199 6.20 -7.43 16.25
CA ALA A 199 6.94 -7.56 17.51
C ALA A 199 6.14 -8.37 18.55
N ALA A 200 4.83 -8.18 18.59
CA ALA A 200 3.93 -8.95 19.46
C ALA A 200 3.54 -10.33 18.91
N GLY A 201 4.16 -10.78 17.81
CA GLY A 201 3.86 -12.05 17.15
C GLY A 201 2.49 -12.08 16.44
N ARG A 202 1.84 -10.93 16.27
CA ARG A 202 0.57 -10.78 15.55
C ARG A 202 0.82 -10.64 14.04
N GLN A 203 -0.27 -10.66 13.27
CA GLN A 203 -0.20 -10.50 11.81
C GLN A 203 -0.19 -9.01 11.41
N ALA A 204 0.50 -8.69 10.32
CA ALA A 204 0.43 -7.38 9.70
C ALA A 204 -0.92 -7.21 8.96
N ASN A 205 -1.51 -6.02 9.05
CA ASN A 205 -2.69 -5.69 8.26
C ASN A 205 -2.28 -5.25 6.85
N VAL A 206 -2.05 -6.22 5.98
CA VAL A 206 -1.57 -5.99 4.62
C VAL A 206 -2.58 -5.22 3.77
N LEU A 207 -3.89 -5.37 4.03
CA LEU A 207 -4.91 -4.61 3.30
C LEU A 207 -4.84 -3.12 3.62
N ALA A 208 -4.61 -2.77 4.89
CA ALA A 208 -4.41 -1.39 5.27
C ALA A 208 -3.18 -0.79 4.57
N LEU A 209 -2.07 -1.53 4.52
CA LEU A 209 -0.86 -1.10 3.79
C LEU A 209 -1.13 -0.92 2.29
N ARG A 210 -1.82 -1.89 1.66
CA ARG A 210 -2.18 -1.80 0.23
C ARG A 210 -3.04 -0.57 -0.07
N ARG A 211 -3.99 -0.26 0.79
CA ARG A 211 -4.83 0.94 0.70
C ARG A 211 -4.00 2.20 0.68
N LEU A 212 -3.08 2.31 1.63
CA LEU A 212 -2.22 3.48 1.74
C LEU A 212 -1.25 3.62 0.56
N VAL A 213 -0.79 2.51 0.00
CA VAL A 213 -0.01 2.54 -1.27
C VAL A 213 -0.86 3.09 -2.41
N VAL A 214 -2.13 2.70 -2.51
CA VAL A 214 -3.06 3.27 -3.49
C VAL A 214 -3.25 4.77 -3.26
N ASP A 215 -3.47 5.19 -2.01
CA ASP A 215 -3.58 6.61 -1.66
C ASP A 215 -2.30 7.40 -2.05
N LEU A 216 -1.11 6.83 -1.83
CA LEU A 216 0.17 7.43 -2.26
C LEU A 216 0.30 7.53 -3.79
N ILE A 217 -0.13 6.49 -4.52
CA ILE A 217 -0.16 6.52 -5.99
C ILE A 217 -1.10 7.64 -6.48
N ASN A 218 -2.26 7.82 -5.83
CA ASN A 218 -3.25 8.84 -6.19
C ASN A 218 -2.79 10.27 -5.87
N VAL A 219 -2.09 10.48 -4.75
CA VAL A 219 -1.43 11.77 -4.45
C VAL A 219 -0.35 12.09 -5.47
N GLY A 220 0.24 11.05 -6.06
CA GLY A 220 1.36 11.12 -6.98
C GLY A 220 2.71 11.15 -6.25
N PRO A 221 3.53 10.10 -6.34
CA PRO A 221 4.83 10.05 -5.68
C PRO A 221 5.82 11.10 -6.20
N ALA A 222 5.58 11.67 -7.38
CA ALA A 222 6.34 12.79 -7.94
C ALA A 222 5.83 14.17 -7.49
N SER A 223 4.70 14.24 -6.79
CA SER A 223 4.11 15.52 -6.33
C SER A 223 5.07 16.29 -5.43
N GLU A 224 5.22 17.58 -5.70
CA GLU A 224 6.06 18.48 -4.89
C GLU A 224 5.59 18.48 -3.42
N LEU A 225 4.28 18.39 -3.18
CA LEU A 225 3.72 18.35 -1.82
C LEU A 225 4.26 17.18 -1.00
N VAL A 226 4.52 16.04 -1.64
CA VAL A 226 5.11 14.86 -0.97
C VAL A 226 6.58 15.08 -0.65
N TRP A 227 7.31 15.79 -1.51
CA TRP A 227 8.72 16.07 -1.33
C TRP A 227 9.01 17.15 -0.29
N ILE A 228 8.13 18.14 -0.18
CA ILE A 228 8.25 19.22 0.82
C ILE A 228 7.60 18.87 2.17
N ALA A 229 6.92 17.72 2.27
CA ALA A 229 6.30 17.30 3.52
C ALA A 229 7.35 17.06 4.60
N GLU A 230 7.06 17.54 5.80
CA GLU A 230 7.87 17.33 6.99
C GLU A 230 6.99 16.75 8.09
N LEU A 231 7.52 15.74 8.79
CA LEU A 231 6.86 15.08 9.92
C LEU A 231 7.86 14.99 11.08
N PRO A 232 8.01 16.07 11.86
CA PRO A 232 9.05 16.16 12.89
C PRO A 232 8.96 15.07 13.96
N ASN A 233 7.75 14.54 14.20
CA ASN A 233 7.49 13.52 15.22
C ASN A 233 7.27 12.12 14.63
N ALA A 234 7.63 11.90 13.37
CA ALA A 234 7.57 10.58 12.75
C ALA A 234 8.64 9.65 13.35
N SER A 235 8.31 8.38 13.54
CA SER A 235 9.34 7.40 13.86
C SER A 235 10.36 7.30 12.72
N PRO A 236 11.65 7.15 13.04
CA PRO A 236 12.69 7.06 12.00
C PRO A 236 12.43 5.94 10.98
N HIS A 237 12.00 4.76 11.44
CA HIS A 237 11.69 3.62 10.57
C HIS A 237 10.41 3.84 9.74
N GLY A 238 9.37 4.44 10.32
CA GLY A 238 8.14 4.75 9.57
C GLY A 238 8.38 5.78 8.47
N TRP A 239 9.17 6.83 8.79
CA TRP A 239 9.55 7.84 7.82
C TRP A 239 10.44 7.28 6.72
N HIS A 240 11.43 6.45 7.08
CA HIS A 240 12.29 5.74 6.15
C HIS A 240 11.50 4.86 5.18
N ALA A 241 10.64 3.98 5.71
CA ALA A 241 9.81 3.11 4.90
C ALA A 241 8.91 3.90 3.92
N PHE A 242 8.36 5.05 4.37
CA PHE A 242 7.62 5.96 3.49
C PHE A 242 8.50 6.50 2.35
N LYS A 243 9.71 7.01 2.65
CA LYS A 243 10.61 7.57 1.64
C LYS A 243 11.09 6.52 0.63
N VAL A 244 11.44 5.33 1.10
CA VAL A 244 11.79 4.20 0.23
C VAL A 244 10.60 3.82 -0.66
N THR A 245 9.38 3.78 -0.10
CA THR A 245 8.16 3.47 -0.87
C THR A 245 7.92 4.51 -1.97
N GLN A 246 8.10 5.79 -1.67
CA GLN A 246 7.98 6.86 -2.66
C GLN A 246 8.92 6.64 -3.85
N LEU A 247 10.21 6.34 -3.58
CA LEU A 247 11.21 6.06 -4.61
C LEU A 247 10.88 4.79 -5.42
N VAL A 248 10.46 3.72 -4.74
CA VAL A 248 10.04 2.47 -5.39
C VAL A 248 8.86 2.71 -6.34
N LEU A 249 7.85 3.48 -5.92
CA LEU A 249 6.70 3.79 -6.76
C LEU A 249 7.10 4.62 -7.98
N LEU A 250 7.97 5.62 -7.81
CA LEU A 250 8.52 6.41 -8.92
C LEU A 250 9.24 5.53 -9.95
N MET A 251 10.12 4.65 -9.47
CA MET A 251 10.87 3.74 -10.34
C MET A 251 9.92 2.74 -11.02
N ALA A 252 8.97 2.18 -10.29
CA ALA A 252 7.98 1.23 -10.82
C ALA A 252 7.12 1.86 -11.93
N GLN A 253 6.75 3.13 -11.78
CA GLN A 253 6.06 3.90 -12.83
C GLN A 253 6.97 4.15 -14.04
N ALA A 254 8.20 4.58 -13.80
CA ALA A 254 9.16 4.92 -14.86
C ALA A 254 9.54 3.71 -15.72
N VAL A 255 9.63 2.50 -15.14
CA VAL A 255 9.88 1.26 -15.90
C VAL A 255 8.60 0.62 -16.43
N GLY A 256 7.45 1.28 -16.30
CA GLY A 256 6.18 0.83 -16.90
C GLY A 256 5.56 -0.40 -16.25
N LEU A 257 5.76 -0.63 -14.95
CA LEU A 257 5.09 -1.73 -14.26
C LEU A 257 3.58 -1.54 -14.24
N ALA A 258 2.85 -2.64 -14.44
CA ALA A 258 1.40 -2.64 -14.34
C ALA A 258 0.93 -2.15 -12.94
N PRO A 259 -0.22 -1.44 -12.83
CA PRO A 259 -0.70 -0.86 -11.57
C PRO A 259 -0.76 -1.86 -10.40
N ALA A 260 -1.19 -3.10 -10.65
CA ALA A 260 -1.20 -4.15 -9.64
C ALA A 260 0.19 -4.49 -9.09
N LEU A 261 1.23 -4.46 -9.95
CA LEU A 261 2.62 -4.66 -9.53
C LEU A 261 3.18 -3.45 -8.78
N GLN A 262 2.81 -2.23 -9.19
CA GLN A 262 3.18 -1.01 -8.45
C GLN A 262 2.66 -1.08 -7.01
N GLN A 263 1.41 -1.51 -6.81
CA GLN A 263 0.83 -1.71 -5.47
C GLN A 263 1.59 -2.78 -4.69
N ASP A 264 1.87 -3.93 -5.29
CA ASP A 264 2.61 -5.01 -4.63
C ASP A 264 4.02 -4.58 -4.22
N PHE A 265 4.72 -3.81 -5.07
CA PHE A 265 6.05 -3.29 -4.80
C PHE A 265 6.02 -2.19 -3.73
N GLY A 266 5.00 -1.33 -3.74
CA GLY A 266 4.79 -0.35 -2.67
C GLY A 266 4.57 -1.00 -1.31
N VAL A 267 3.75 -2.06 -1.22
CA VAL A 267 3.58 -2.81 0.03
C VAL A 267 4.87 -3.53 0.43
N ALA A 268 5.64 -4.08 -0.53
CA ALA A 268 6.94 -4.66 -0.25
C ALA A 268 7.91 -3.61 0.34
N ALA A 269 7.88 -2.39 -0.19
CA ALA A 269 8.68 -1.28 0.32
C ALA A 269 8.27 -0.84 1.74
N LEU A 270 6.96 -0.77 2.05
CA LEU A 270 6.50 -0.47 3.42
C LEU A 270 6.90 -1.54 4.44
N THR A 271 7.21 -2.75 4.00
CA THR A 271 7.49 -3.90 4.88
C THR A 271 8.90 -4.48 4.73
N HIS A 272 9.81 -3.82 4.02
CA HIS A 272 11.14 -4.39 3.75
C HIS A 272 11.96 -4.59 5.03
N ASP A 273 11.87 -3.67 5.98
CA ASP A 273 12.62 -3.63 7.23
C ASP A 273 11.93 -4.24 8.44
N VAL A 274 10.75 -4.86 8.28
CA VAL A 274 9.99 -5.42 9.43
C VAL A 274 10.75 -6.50 10.20
N GLY A 275 11.85 -6.99 9.67
CA GLY A 275 12.72 -7.95 10.34
C GLY A 275 13.39 -7.39 11.58
N TYR A 276 13.54 -6.08 11.71
CA TYR A 276 14.04 -5.44 12.93
C TYR A 276 13.05 -5.53 14.10
N ALA A 277 11.74 -5.53 13.80
CA ALA A 277 10.70 -5.65 14.80
C ALA A 277 10.26 -7.09 15.07
N ALA A 278 10.41 -7.99 14.09
CA ALA A 278 9.94 -9.36 14.20
C ALA A 278 10.75 -10.18 15.22
N PRO A 279 10.09 -11.07 16.01
CA PRO A 279 10.78 -11.93 16.97
C PRO A 279 11.87 -12.76 16.30
N SER A 280 13.09 -12.72 16.84
CA SER A 280 14.27 -13.45 16.37
C SER A 280 14.99 -14.07 17.55
N GLN A 281 15.62 -15.24 17.35
CA GLN A 281 16.42 -15.92 18.36
C GLN A 281 17.72 -15.16 18.68
N THR A 282 18.24 -14.41 17.70
CA THR A 282 19.50 -13.66 17.81
C THR A 282 19.31 -12.17 18.10
N GLY A 283 18.04 -11.71 18.24
CA GLY A 283 17.72 -10.29 18.32
C GLY A 283 17.78 -9.57 16.96
N PRO A 284 17.41 -8.27 16.92
CA PRO A 284 17.51 -7.47 15.72
C PRO A 284 18.97 -7.23 15.35
N SER A 285 19.33 -7.54 14.10
CA SER A 285 20.67 -7.28 13.56
C SER A 285 20.61 -6.88 12.10
N PHE A 286 21.59 -6.11 11.65
CA PHE A 286 21.67 -5.67 10.25
C PHE A 286 21.69 -6.87 9.29
N ASP A 287 22.55 -7.84 9.54
CA ASP A 287 22.69 -9.02 8.66
C ASP A 287 21.52 -9.98 8.74
N GLY A 288 20.81 -10.04 9.86
CA GLY A 288 19.74 -11.00 10.12
C GLY A 288 18.34 -10.51 9.76
N HIS A 289 18.11 -9.18 9.73
CA HIS A 289 16.75 -8.66 9.55
C HIS A 289 16.10 -9.01 8.19
N PRO A 290 16.83 -9.12 7.04
CA PRO A 290 16.19 -9.47 5.78
C PRO A 290 15.52 -10.84 5.84
N MET A 291 16.23 -11.83 6.37
CA MET A 291 15.70 -13.19 6.51
C MET A 291 14.61 -13.28 7.59
N THR A 292 14.77 -12.55 8.69
CA THR A 292 13.77 -12.51 9.78
C THR A 292 12.48 -11.87 9.28
N GLY A 293 12.57 -10.78 8.53
CA GLY A 293 11.43 -10.11 7.90
C GLY A 293 10.72 -11.00 6.89
N ALA A 294 11.47 -11.64 5.99
CA ALA A 294 10.91 -12.58 5.03
C ALA A 294 10.13 -13.72 5.72
N ARG A 295 10.71 -14.30 6.77
CA ARG A 295 10.07 -15.37 7.58
C ARG A 295 8.79 -14.86 8.26
N ALA A 296 8.80 -13.65 8.83
CA ALA A 296 7.64 -13.04 9.47
C ALA A 296 6.51 -12.82 8.47
N LEU A 297 6.82 -12.33 7.27
CA LEU A 297 5.85 -12.12 6.19
C LEU A 297 5.32 -13.44 5.62
N LEU A 298 6.14 -14.49 5.54
CA LEU A 298 5.71 -15.81 5.08
C LEU A 298 4.83 -16.56 6.11
N ARG A 299 4.93 -16.24 7.39
CA ARG A 299 4.07 -16.82 8.43
C ARG A 299 2.63 -16.31 8.40
N GLN A 300 2.35 -15.23 7.68
CA GLN A 300 1.00 -14.69 7.57
C GLN A 300 0.07 -15.65 6.82
N LEU A 301 -1.23 -15.57 7.11
CA LEU A 301 -2.23 -16.42 6.46
C LEU A 301 -2.32 -16.18 4.95
N GLY A 302 -2.66 -17.23 4.23
CA GLY A 302 -2.80 -17.22 2.77
C GLY A 302 -1.45 -17.31 2.05
N PHE A 303 -1.45 -17.92 0.87
CA PHE A 303 -0.28 -18.00 0.00
C PHE A 303 -0.67 -17.52 -1.40
N HIS A 304 -0.17 -16.37 -1.78
CA HIS A 304 -0.41 -15.76 -3.09
C HIS A 304 0.83 -15.02 -3.57
N GLU A 305 0.89 -14.72 -4.86
CA GLU A 305 2.07 -14.16 -5.50
C GLU A 305 2.56 -12.84 -4.86
N ALA A 306 1.62 -11.96 -4.48
CA ALA A 306 1.97 -10.71 -3.82
C ALA A 306 2.65 -10.92 -2.45
N LYS A 307 2.29 -11.99 -1.70
CA LYS A 307 2.99 -12.37 -0.45
C LYS A 307 4.43 -12.80 -0.71
N VAL A 308 4.65 -13.57 -1.77
CA VAL A 308 6.01 -13.96 -2.19
C VAL A 308 6.83 -12.73 -2.57
N ARG A 309 6.25 -11.77 -3.31
CA ARG A 309 6.93 -10.51 -3.64
C ARG A 309 7.32 -9.71 -2.40
N ARG A 310 6.43 -9.61 -1.41
CA ARG A 310 6.73 -8.94 -0.12
C ARG A 310 7.87 -9.62 0.62
N ALA A 311 7.83 -10.96 0.73
CA ALA A 311 8.88 -11.72 1.36
C ALA A 311 10.22 -11.59 0.62
N PHE A 312 10.20 -11.57 -0.72
CA PHE A 312 11.38 -11.31 -1.52
C PHE A 312 11.86 -9.86 -1.39
N GLY A 313 10.96 -8.89 -1.28
CA GLY A 313 11.32 -7.52 -0.95
C GLY A 313 12.13 -7.45 0.34
N ALA A 314 11.62 -8.01 1.42
CA ALA A 314 12.33 -8.07 2.70
C ALA A 314 13.64 -8.89 2.65
N MET A 315 13.67 -9.98 1.89
CA MET A 315 14.84 -10.87 1.83
C MET A 315 15.99 -10.29 1.00
N TYR A 316 15.69 -9.56 -0.07
CA TYR A 316 16.66 -9.19 -1.09
C TYR A 316 16.95 -7.69 -1.19
N HIS A 317 16.40 -6.83 -0.31
CA HIS A 317 16.60 -5.38 -0.42
C HIS A 317 18.04 -4.92 -0.15
N HIS A 318 18.88 -5.77 0.46
CA HIS A 318 20.33 -5.55 0.59
C HIS A 318 21.17 -6.44 -0.34
N ALA A 319 20.53 -7.29 -1.15
CA ALA A 319 21.29 -8.18 -2.01
C ALA A 319 21.97 -7.40 -3.14
N GLU A 320 23.25 -7.72 -3.35
CA GLU A 320 24.01 -7.21 -4.49
C GLU A 320 23.52 -7.82 -5.81
N LEU A 321 23.82 -7.16 -6.92
CA LEU A 321 23.53 -7.70 -8.24
C LEU A 321 24.38 -8.96 -8.45
N ASP A 322 23.71 -10.11 -8.49
CA ASP A 322 24.39 -11.38 -8.67
C ASP A 322 24.63 -11.67 -10.17
N ASN A 323 25.89 -11.64 -10.55
CA ASN A 323 26.34 -11.99 -11.90
C ASN A 323 26.56 -13.50 -12.09
N SER A 324 26.30 -14.34 -11.06
CA SER A 324 26.51 -15.79 -11.08
C SER A 324 25.40 -16.58 -11.78
N GLY A 325 24.42 -15.89 -12.38
CA GLY A 325 23.26 -16.51 -13.04
C GLY A 325 22.03 -16.70 -12.18
N ARG A 326 22.12 -16.51 -10.87
CA ARG A 326 20.96 -16.40 -9.96
C ARG A 326 20.49 -14.98 -9.93
N ARG A 327 19.45 -14.66 -10.69
CA ARG A 327 18.93 -13.29 -10.76
C ARG A 327 18.18 -12.92 -9.49
N THR A 328 18.67 -11.92 -8.77
CA THR A 328 17.90 -11.26 -7.69
C THR A 328 16.53 -10.81 -8.24
N PRO A 329 15.42 -11.12 -7.57
CA PRO A 329 14.09 -10.71 -8.01
C PRO A 329 13.98 -9.21 -8.25
N LEU A 330 13.18 -8.79 -9.23
CA LEU A 330 13.03 -7.37 -9.60
C LEU A 330 12.66 -6.49 -8.40
N VAL A 331 11.76 -6.97 -7.52
CA VAL A 331 11.37 -6.26 -6.30
C VAL A 331 12.57 -5.98 -5.37
N GLY A 332 13.48 -6.94 -5.22
CA GLY A 332 14.70 -6.75 -4.43
C GLY A 332 15.65 -5.75 -5.07
N ARG A 333 15.83 -5.82 -6.41
CA ARG A 333 16.70 -4.88 -7.15
C ARG A 333 16.21 -3.43 -7.09
N ILE A 334 14.90 -3.20 -7.25
CA ILE A 334 14.31 -1.85 -7.11
C ILE A 334 14.46 -1.34 -5.68
N LEU A 335 14.16 -2.18 -4.69
CA LEU A 335 14.30 -1.83 -3.28
C LEU A 335 15.74 -1.47 -2.94
N ARG A 336 16.71 -2.27 -3.40
CA ARG A 336 18.14 -2.02 -3.18
C ARG A 336 18.56 -0.61 -3.64
N VAL A 337 18.15 -0.20 -4.83
CA VAL A 337 18.50 1.13 -5.37
C VAL A 337 17.81 2.24 -4.57
N ALA A 338 16.53 2.07 -4.23
CA ALA A 338 15.75 3.05 -3.48
C ALA A 338 16.25 3.20 -2.03
N GLU A 339 16.54 2.08 -1.38
CA GLU A 339 17.07 1.97 -0.02
C GLU A 339 18.42 2.65 0.12
N ASP A 340 19.37 2.28 -0.73
CA ASP A 340 20.73 2.84 -0.67
C ASP A 340 20.71 4.34 -0.98
N TYR A 341 19.90 4.81 -1.94
CA TYR A 341 19.75 6.24 -2.22
C TYR A 341 19.21 6.97 -0.97
N GLU A 342 18.11 6.50 -0.37
CA GLU A 342 17.53 7.14 0.81
C GLU A 342 18.51 7.15 1.98
N THR A 343 19.17 6.04 2.22
CA THR A 343 20.15 5.90 3.31
C THR A 343 21.36 6.85 3.12
N MET A 344 21.86 7.00 1.90
CA MET A 344 22.98 7.92 1.63
C MET A 344 22.62 9.39 1.87
N ILE A 345 21.40 9.82 1.53
CA ILE A 345 20.97 11.22 1.70
C ILE A 345 20.47 11.53 3.11
N ARG A 346 20.14 10.53 3.91
CA ARG A 346 19.66 10.69 5.28
C ARG A 346 20.79 11.21 6.17
N PRO A 347 20.57 12.25 7.02
CA PRO A 347 21.63 12.80 7.88
C PRO A 347 22.28 11.75 8.77
N SER A 348 21.50 10.82 9.33
CA SER A 348 22.01 9.72 10.17
C SER A 348 22.76 8.63 9.38
N GLY A 349 22.59 8.57 8.06
CA GLY A 349 23.18 7.55 7.17
C GLY A 349 24.42 8.02 6.39
N GLY A 350 24.87 9.25 6.62
CA GLY A 350 26.07 9.80 5.92
C GLY A 350 25.88 11.20 5.37
N GLY A 351 24.65 11.69 5.22
CA GLY A 351 24.35 13.08 4.85
C GLY A 351 24.90 13.52 3.49
N MET A 352 24.97 12.60 2.50
CA MET A 352 25.37 12.97 1.14
C MET A 352 24.36 13.94 0.53
N THR A 353 24.86 14.82 -0.37
CA THR A 353 23.93 15.58 -1.19
C THR A 353 23.18 14.63 -2.14
N PRO A 354 21.91 14.91 -2.49
CA PRO A 354 21.17 14.06 -3.43
C PRO A 354 21.88 13.82 -4.77
N PRO A 355 22.55 14.82 -5.41
CA PRO A 355 23.37 14.59 -6.59
C PRO A 355 24.57 13.66 -6.36
N ASP A 356 25.28 13.80 -5.21
CA ASP A 356 26.41 12.92 -4.88
C ASP A 356 25.94 11.46 -4.69
N ALA A 357 24.78 11.26 -4.06
CA ALA A 357 24.19 9.93 -3.89
C ALA A 357 23.83 9.29 -5.24
N LEU A 358 23.22 10.03 -6.17
CA LEU A 358 23.00 9.54 -7.54
C LEU A 358 24.29 9.19 -8.26
N GLY A 359 25.32 10.03 -8.12
CA GLY A 359 26.66 9.77 -8.68
C GLY A 359 27.26 8.47 -8.14
N ARG A 360 27.09 8.19 -6.83
CA ARG A 360 27.56 6.96 -6.20
C ARG A 360 26.79 5.72 -6.69
N LEU A 361 25.48 5.80 -6.85
CA LEU A 361 24.68 4.74 -7.46
C LEU A 361 25.12 4.45 -8.91
N ALA A 362 25.34 5.52 -9.71
CA ALA A 362 25.79 5.40 -11.07
C ALA A 362 27.17 4.71 -11.18
N ALA A 363 28.10 5.03 -10.28
CA ALA A 363 29.42 4.40 -10.21
C ALA A 363 29.35 2.90 -9.83
N GLY A 364 28.28 2.49 -9.10
CA GLY A 364 28.01 1.11 -8.72
C GLY A 364 27.17 0.32 -9.73
N ALA A 365 26.70 0.95 -10.81
CA ALA A 365 25.88 0.31 -11.84
C ALA A 365 26.61 -0.87 -12.50
N ASN A 366 25.88 -1.95 -12.78
CA ASN A 366 26.39 -3.24 -13.28
C ASN A 366 27.39 -3.98 -12.35
N LYS A 367 27.65 -3.44 -11.16
CA LYS A 367 28.48 -4.10 -10.13
C LYS A 367 27.62 -4.48 -8.92
N HIS A 368 27.04 -3.48 -8.31
CA HIS A 368 26.21 -3.63 -7.10
C HIS A 368 24.72 -3.43 -7.40
N TYR A 369 24.41 -2.65 -8.45
CA TYR A 369 23.05 -2.24 -8.81
C TYR A 369 22.71 -2.60 -10.25
N ASP A 370 21.43 -2.83 -10.49
CA ASP A 370 20.88 -2.93 -11.84
C ASP A 370 20.99 -1.56 -12.54
N ALA A 371 21.77 -1.48 -13.62
CA ALA A 371 22.04 -0.23 -14.31
C ALA A 371 20.79 0.41 -14.91
N VAL A 372 19.81 -0.39 -15.35
CA VAL A 372 18.54 0.12 -15.90
C VAL A 372 17.75 0.80 -14.80
N LEU A 373 17.71 0.22 -13.60
CA LEU A 373 17.02 0.80 -12.47
C LEU A 373 17.68 2.07 -11.94
N VAL A 374 19.03 2.08 -11.88
CA VAL A 374 19.79 3.29 -11.52
C VAL A 374 19.52 4.40 -12.53
N GLN A 375 19.60 4.11 -13.83
CA GLN A 375 19.31 5.09 -14.87
C GLN A 375 17.87 5.59 -14.81
N SER A 376 16.92 4.70 -14.53
CA SER A 376 15.51 5.07 -14.33
C SER A 376 15.34 6.06 -13.17
N LEU A 377 16.00 5.81 -12.04
CA LEU A 377 15.96 6.72 -10.89
C LEU A 377 16.57 8.10 -11.24
N ILE A 378 17.73 8.12 -11.91
CA ILE A 378 18.37 9.36 -12.36
C ILE A 378 17.46 10.14 -13.31
N ASN A 379 16.83 9.47 -14.27
CA ASN A 379 15.92 10.11 -15.23
C ASN A 379 14.70 10.76 -14.56
N VAL A 380 14.18 10.12 -13.49
CA VAL A 380 13.02 10.64 -12.74
C VAL A 380 13.41 11.77 -11.81
N LEU A 381 14.54 11.65 -11.09
CA LEU A 381 14.94 12.63 -10.09
C LEU A 381 15.67 13.85 -10.69
N GLY A 382 16.32 13.68 -11.82
CA GLY A 382 17.04 14.73 -12.52
C GLY A 382 18.39 15.06 -11.94
N GLN A 383 19.02 16.12 -12.50
CA GLN A 383 20.35 16.58 -12.07
C GLN A 383 20.36 17.11 -10.62
N TYR A 384 19.26 17.74 -10.22
CA TYR A 384 19.09 18.30 -8.89
C TYR A 384 17.86 17.68 -8.21
N PRO A 385 18.00 16.45 -7.68
CA PRO A 385 16.91 15.75 -7.06
C PRO A 385 16.22 16.55 -5.96
N PRO A 386 14.94 16.23 -5.63
CA PRO A 386 14.28 16.85 -4.49
C PRO A 386 15.12 16.74 -3.21
N GLY A 387 15.22 17.83 -2.47
CA GLY A 387 16.10 17.95 -1.29
C GLY A 387 17.44 18.61 -1.56
N THR A 388 17.84 18.82 -2.83
CA THR A 388 19.09 19.52 -3.17
C THR A 388 18.98 21.00 -2.86
N PHE A 389 19.95 21.52 -2.13
CA PHE A 389 20.10 22.96 -1.92
C PHE A 389 20.87 23.59 -3.09
N LEU A 390 20.34 24.69 -3.61
CA LEU A 390 20.87 25.40 -4.78
C LEU A 390 21.05 26.89 -4.43
N GLY A 391 22.21 27.43 -4.76
CA GLY A 391 22.44 28.86 -4.77
C GLY A 391 22.10 29.43 -6.13
N LEU A 392 21.32 30.49 -6.19
CA LEU A 392 20.96 31.19 -7.41
C LEU A 392 21.92 32.35 -7.70
N GLU A 393 21.94 32.84 -8.96
CA GLU A 393 22.79 33.99 -9.37
C GLU A 393 22.34 35.27 -8.64
N ASP A 394 21.04 35.40 -8.30
CA ASP A 394 20.49 36.54 -7.57
C ASP A 394 20.81 36.55 -6.06
N GLY A 395 21.49 35.50 -5.57
CA GLY A 395 21.85 35.36 -4.16
C GLY A 395 20.87 34.56 -3.30
N ARG A 396 19.69 34.24 -3.78
CA ARG A 396 18.74 33.38 -3.06
C ARG A 396 19.28 31.95 -2.90
N ILE A 397 18.89 31.30 -1.81
CA ILE A 397 19.12 29.87 -1.59
C ILE A 397 17.78 29.16 -1.64
N VAL A 398 17.67 28.13 -2.48
CA VAL A 398 16.45 27.37 -2.69
C VAL A 398 16.69 25.89 -2.48
N LYS A 399 15.63 25.13 -2.15
CA LYS A 399 15.66 23.67 -2.01
C LYS A 399 14.80 23.05 -3.10
N SER A 400 15.40 22.24 -3.96
CA SER A 400 14.66 21.50 -4.99
C SER A 400 13.55 20.65 -4.37
N CYS A 401 12.38 20.61 -5.01
CA CYS A 401 11.21 19.89 -4.53
C CYS A 401 10.42 19.14 -5.62
N SER A 402 10.86 19.16 -6.87
CA SER A 402 10.19 18.43 -7.96
C SER A 402 11.05 17.36 -8.58
N CYS A 403 10.41 16.29 -9.04
CA CYS A 403 10.97 15.36 -10.01
C CYS A 403 11.03 15.98 -11.42
N VAL A 404 11.66 15.29 -12.37
CA VAL A 404 11.71 15.69 -13.78
C VAL A 404 10.31 15.68 -14.39
N ARG A 405 9.88 16.81 -14.95
CA ARG A 405 8.57 16.98 -15.58
C ARG A 405 8.59 16.71 -17.08
N SER A 406 9.72 16.96 -17.70
CA SER A 406 10.01 16.64 -19.10
C SER A 406 11.54 16.56 -19.32
N PRO A 407 12.05 15.88 -20.35
CA PRO A 407 13.49 15.72 -20.56
C PRO A 407 14.25 17.04 -20.63
N GLU A 408 13.67 18.10 -21.16
CA GLU A 408 14.27 19.43 -21.30
C GLU A 408 14.45 20.12 -19.95
N LEU A 409 13.71 19.67 -18.95
CA LEU A 409 13.73 20.18 -17.58
C LEU A 409 14.58 19.34 -16.61
N PHE A 410 15.41 18.45 -17.14
CA PHE A 410 16.25 17.54 -16.33
C PHE A 410 17.13 18.27 -15.30
N ALA A 411 17.60 19.48 -15.62
CA ALA A 411 18.42 20.32 -14.74
C ALA A 411 17.66 21.55 -14.19
N LYS A 412 16.34 21.59 -14.35
CA LYS A 412 15.50 22.76 -13.99
C LYS A 412 14.33 22.36 -13.11
N PRO A 413 14.59 22.02 -11.84
CA PRO A 413 13.50 21.63 -10.93
C PRO A 413 12.67 22.84 -10.51
N ARG A 414 11.49 22.58 -9.94
CA ARG A 414 10.84 23.52 -9.03
C ARG A 414 11.53 23.47 -7.68
N ALA A 415 11.56 24.60 -6.99
CA ALA A 415 12.26 24.73 -5.72
C ALA A 415 11.50 25.65 -4.77
N VAL A 416 11.70 25.44 -3.48
CA VAL A 416 11.19 26.32 -2.41
C VAL A 416 12.30 27.25 -1.97
N VAL A 417 12.00 28.55 -1.84
CA VAL A 417 12.94 29.52 -1.29
C VAL A 417 13.17 29.21 0.18
N ILE A 418 14.44 29.07 0.57
CA ILE A 418 14.88 28.80 1.95
C ILE A 418 15.54 30.02 2.56
N ARG A 419 16.17 30.86 1.75
CA ARG A 419 16.82 32.09 2.17
C ARG A 419 16.77 33.12 1.04
N GLU A 420 16.45 34.37 1.39
CA GLU A 420 16.46 35.49 0.47
C GLU A 420 17.88 35.98 0.15
N ALA A 421 18.01 36.84 -0.87
CA ALA A 421 19.29 37.36 -1.30
C ALA A 421 20.03 38.18 -0.24
N ASP A 422 19.29 38.83 0.66
CA ASP A 422 19.84 39.57 1.79
C ASP A 422 20.22 38.67 2.99
N GLY A 423 19.98 37.35 2.89
CA GLY A 423 20.26 36.37 3.93
C GLY A 423 19.13 36.16 4.92
N SER A 424 18.01 36.86 4.79
CA SER A 424 16.83 36.68 5.65
C SER A 424 16.08 35.38 5.33
N ALA A 425 15.25 34.92 6.29
CA ALA A 425 14.30 33.85 6.03
C ALA A 425 13.10 34.40 5.24
N PRO A 426 12.54 33.64 4.27
CA PRO A 426 11.37 34.06 3.54
C PRO A 426 10.16 34.19 4.47
N THR A 427 9.34 35.22 4.30
CA THR A 427 8.14 35.49 5.10
C THR A 427 7.02 34.46 4.87
N HIS A 428 7.03 33.83 3.71
CA HIS A 428 6.09 32.74 3.36
C HIS A 428 6.82 31.70 2.48
N ARG A 429 6.24 30.52 2.38
CA ARG A 429 6.81 29.45 1.54
C ARG A 429 6.56 29.79 0.06
N GLU A 430 7.58 30.26 -0.61
CA GLU A 430 7.55 30.60 -2.04
C GLU A 430 8.06 29.42 -2.86
N LEU A 431 7.26 29.00 -3.85
CA LEU A 431 7.63 27.98 -4.84
C LEU A 431 8.00 28.68 -6.13
N ILE A 432 9.21 28.45 -6.63
CA ILE A 432 9.71 29.00 -7.87
C ILE A 432 9.97 27.89 -8.89
N ASP A 433 9.81 28.20 -10.17
CA ASP A 433 10.09 27.29 -11.27
C ASP A 433 11.41 27.70 -11.95
N LEU A 434 12.47 26.93 -11.72
CA LEU A 434 13.79 27.20 -12.29
C LEU A 434 13.87 26.98 -13.81
N ALA A 435 12.77 26.60 -14.45
CA ALA A 435 12.64 26.62 -15.91
C ALA A 435 12.41 28.04 -16.45
N THR A 436 11.73 28.89 -15.69
CA THR A 436 11.29 30.24 -16.10
C THR A 436 11.91 31.35 -15.25
N GLU A 437 12.27 31.03 -13.98
CA GLU A 437 12.73 32.02 -13.02
C GLU A 437 14.00 31.54 -12.30
N GLY A 438 14.99 32.42 -12.21
CA GLY A 438 16.23 32.18 -11.51
C GLY A 438 17.22 31.31 -12.31
N LYS A 439 18.49 31.58 -12.13
CA LYS A 439 19.57 30.78 -12.71
C LYS A 439 20.36 30.11 -11.58
N ILE A 440 20.60 28.81 -11.72
CA ILE A 440 21.39 28.03 -10.77
C ILE A 440 22.87 28.41 -10.93
N ARG A 441 23.47 28.91 -9.83
CA ARG A 441 24.89 29.17 -9.72
C ARG A 441 25.66 27.92 -9.29
N SER A 442 25.16 27.21 -8.29
CA SER A 442 25.83 26.02 -7.74
C SER A 442 24.89 25.17 -6.88
N ALA A 443 25.16 23.86 -6.83
CA ALA A 443 24.61 23.04 -5.75
C ALA A 443 25.38 23.29 -4.46
N LEU A 444 24.67 23.39 -3.34
CA LEU A 444 25.25 23.68 -2.03
C LEU A 444 25.23 22.43 -1.15
N ARG A 445 26.28 22.28 -0.34
CA ARG A 445 26.25 21.29 0.76
C ARG A 445 25.62 21.96 1.98
N PRO A 446 24.61 21.35 2.63
CA PRO A 446 24.12 21.88 3.89
C PRO A 446 25.29 21.91 4.87
N LYS A 447 25.52 23.08 5.50
CA LYS A 447 26.41 23.15 6.65
C LYS A 447 25.62 22.55 7.82
N HIS A 448 26.15 21.49 8.40
CA HIS A 448 25.64 20.87 9.62
C HIS A 448 25.67 21.84 10.79
#